data_fa56b6d77218c05c53c690ac5e035d91
#
_entry.id   fa56b6d77218c05c53c690ac5e035d91
#
_cell.length_a   1.000
_cell.length_b   1.000
_cell.length_c   1.000
_cell.angle_alpha   90.00
_cell.angle_beta   90.00
_cell.angle_gamma   90.00
#
_symmetry.space_group_name_H-M   'P 1'
#
loop_
_entity.id
_entity.type
_entity.pdbx_description
1 polymer ?
#
loop_
_entity_poly.entity_id
_entity_poly.type
_entity_poly.pdbx_seq_one_letter_code
_entity_poly.pdbx_strand_id
1 'polypeptide(L)'
;TRHIRTITKGIAALKGLGADELYVAAKELGAPYELVREVADAGALPVVLFTAGGVATPADAAMMMQLGADGVFVGSGIFKSGDPARRAAAIVRATAWYDDPSAVLEASRGLGEAMVGINVADLPAPHRLAERGW
;
A
#
# COMPACT_ATOMS: atom_id res chain seq x y z
N THR A 1 -2.32 -4.15 3.63
CA THR A 1 -1.30 -3.81 4.66
C THR A 1 -0.05 -4.69 4.59
N ARG A 2 -0.18 -6.04 4.43
CA ARG A 2 0.97 -6.96 4.50
C ARG A 2 2.05 -6.60 3.47
N HIS A 3 1.72 -6.44 2.19
CA HIS A 3 2.69 -6.18 1.12
C HIS A 3 3.41 -4.85 1.32
N ILE A 4 2.69 -3.77 1.61
CA ILE A 4 3.34 -2.47 1.82
C ILE A 4 4.31 -2.51 2.99
N ARG A 5 3.94 -3.17 4.09
CA ARG A 5 4.85 -3.35 5.23
C ARG A 5 6.09 -4.17 4.87
N THR A 6 5.96 -5.17 4.01
CA THR A 6 7.11 -5.95 3.54
C THR A 6 8.05 -5.08 2.71
N ILE A 7 7.50 -4.29 1.77
CA ILE A 7 8.29 -3.38 0.94
C ILE A 7 8.99 -2.32 1.78
N THR A 8 8.27 -1.62 2.65
CA THR A 8 8.84 -0.55 3.48
C THR A 8 9.90 -1.08 4.46
N LYS A 9 9.70 -2.29 5.02
CA LYS A 9 10.73 -2.96 5.83
C LYS A 9 11.95 -3.34 5.02
N GLY A 10 11.77 -3.83 3.79
CA GLY A 10 12.88 -4.15 2.88
C GLY A 10 13.72 -2.91 2.57
N ILE A 11 13.09 -1.80 2.22
CA ILE A 11 13.77 -0.52 1.99
C ILE A 11 14.55 -0.07 3.24
N ALA A 12 13.91 -0.12 4.41
CA ALA A 12 14.55 0.25 5.67
C ALA A 12 15.75 -0.63 6.00
N ALA A 13 15.68 -1.93 5.68
CA ALA A 13 16.79 -2.86 5.90
C ALA A 13 17.99 -2.51 4.98
N LEU A 14 17.76 -2.16 3.72
CA LEU A 14 18.82 -1.78 2.79
C LEU A 14 19.58 -0.53 3.25
N LYS A 15 18.89 0.44 3.82
CA LYS A 15 19.48 1.70 4.28
C LYS A 15 20.58 1.54 5.33
N GLY A 16 20.57 0.43 6.08
CA GLY A 16 21.56 0.15 7.13
C GLY A 16 22.77 -0.67 6.68
N LEU A 17 22.80 -1.13 5.41
CA LEU A 17 23.82 -2.03 4.89
C LEU A 17 25.05 -1.28 4.38
N GLY A 18 26.23 -1.86 4.60
CA GLY A 18 27.47 -1.42 3.97
C GLY A 18 27.55 -1.83 2.50
N ALA A 19 28.52 -1.26 1.76
CA ALA A 19 28.67 -1.50 0.31
C ALA A 19 28.76 -2.99 -0.05
N ASP A 20 29.54 -3.76 0.71
CA ASP A 20 29.73 -5.19 0.46
C ASP A 20 28.43 -5.97 0.70
N GLU A 21 27.69 -5.60 1.75
CA GLU A 21 26.40 -6.22 2.07
C GLU A 21 25.32 -5.90 1.02
N LEU A 22 25.37 -4.68 0.43
CA LEU A 22 24.48 -4.31 -0.66
C LEU A 22 24.67 -5.15 -1.93
N TYR A 23 25.90 -5.63 -2.21
CA TYR A 23 26.13 -6.58 -3.29
C TYR A 23 25.43 -7.91 -3.04
N VAL A 24 25.50 -8.40 -1.81
CA VAL A 24 24.79 -9.62 -1.41
C VAL A 24 23.29 -9.45 -1.54
N ALA A 25 22.76 -8.34 -0.99
CA ALA A 25 21.33 -8.01 -1.07
C ALA A 25 20.84 -7.89 -2.53
N ALA A 26 21.62 -7.24 -3.40
CA ALA A 26 21.29 -7.13 -4.82
C ALA A 26 21.19 -8.51 -5.51
N LYS A 27 22.11 -9.42 -5.18
CA LYS A 27 22.10 -10.79 -5.70
C LYS A 27 20.86 -11.57 -5.19
N GLU A 28 20.53 -11.44 -3.91
CA GLU A 28 19.37 -12.10 -3.32
C GLU A 28 18.05 -11.57 -3.87
N LEU A 29 17.97 -10.26 -4.11
CA LEU A 29 16.80 -9.60 -4.72
C LEU A 29 16.69 -9.85 -6.23
N GLY A 30 17.76 -10.36 -6.88
CA GLY A 30 17.82 -10.49 -8.34
C GLY A 30 17.77 -9.12 -9.05
N ALA A 31 18.23 -8.06 -8.40
CA ALA A 31 18.16 -6.68 -8.88
C ALA A 31 19.54 -6.12 -9.20
N PRO A 32 19.67 -5.16 -10.16
CA PRO A 32 20.93 -4.48 -10.42
C PRO A 32 21.45 -3.75 -9.17
N TYR A 33 22.74 -3.93 -8.88
CA TYR A 33 23.40 -3.32 -7.72
C TYR A 33 23.15 -1.80 -7.62
N GLU A 34 23.26 -1.10 -8.74
CA GLU A 34 23.11 0.36 -8.78
C GLU A 34 21.71 0.82 -8.32
N LEU A 35 20.67 0.05 -8.68
CA LEU A 35 19.32 0.34 -8.22
C LEU A 35 19.13 0.04 -6.72
N VAL A 36 19.73 -1.04 -6.23
CA VAL A 36 19.68 -1.38 -4.80
C VAL A 36 20.41 -0.32 -3.98
N ARG A 37 21.56 0.17 -4.47
CA ARG A 37 22.31 1.26 -3.86
C ARG A 37 21.52 2.57 -3.86
N GLU A 38 20.88 2.92 -4.98
CA GLU A 38 20.03 4.12 -5.08
C GLU A 38 18.92 4.11 -4.04
N VAL A 39 18.24 2.95 -3.90
CA VAL A 39 17.18 2.77 -2.89
C VAL A 39 17.73 2.86 -1.47
N ALA A 40 18.91 2.28 -1.21
CA ALA A 40 19.55 2.34 0.10
C ALA A 40 19.95 3.77 0.48
N ASP A 41 20.55 4.51 -0.45
CA ASP A 41 20.98 5.89 -0.27
C ASP A 41 19.80 6.84 -0.07
N ALA A 42 18.75 6.71 -0.88
CA ALA A 42 17.54 7.51 -0.79
C ALA A 42 16.65 7.10 0.41
N GLY A 43 16.68 5.84 0.83
CA GLY A 43 15.72 5.28 1.79
C GLY A 43 14.29 5.22 1.25
N ALA A 44 14.11 5.27 -0.07
CA ALA A 44 12.84 5.26 -0.78
C ALA A 44 13.03 4.63 -2.17
N LEU A 45 11.94 4.19 -2.80
CA LEU A 45 11.97 3.80 -4.20
C LEU A 45 12.11 5.03 -5.10
N PRO A 46 12.81 4.93 -6.25
CA PRO A 46 12.91 6.02 -7.24
C PRO A 46 11.63 6.18 -8.07
N VAL A 47 10.58 5.45 -7.72
CA VAL A 47 9.26 5.45 -8.37
C VAL A 47 8.17 5.48 -7.32
N VAL A 48 6.98 5.98 -7.70
CA VAL A 48 5.82 6.04 -6.81
C VAL A 48 5.32 4.64 -6.44
N LEU A 49 5.01 4.45 -5.18
CA LEU A 49 4.50 3.21 -4.60
C LEU A 49 2.98 3.33 -4.37
N PHE A 50 2.19 2.79 -5.30
CA PHE A 50 0.73 2.71 -5.13
C PHE A 50 0.31 1.38 -4.51
N THR A 51 -0.71 1.43 -3.65
CA THR A 51 -1.38 0.21 -3.18
C THR A 51 -2.66 -0.03 -3.94
N ALA A 52 -2.96 -1.31 -4.20
CA ALA A 52 -4.18 -1.74 -4.87
C ALA A 52 -4.80 -2.93 -4.13
N GLY A 53 -6.12 -2.95 -4.03
CA GLY A 53 -6.89 -4.01 -3.39
C GLY A 53 -7.05 -3.84 -1.87
N GLY A 54 -8.23 -4.23 -1.38
CA GLY A 54 -8.57 -4.21 0.06
C GLY A 54 -8.88 -2.83 0.63
N VAL A 55 -8.99 -1.78 -0.18
CA VAL A 55 -9.42 -0.44 0.25
C VAL A 55 -10.92 -0.28 -0.02
N ALA A 56 -11.72 -0.12 1.03
CA ALA A 56 -13.16 0.06 0.94
C ALA A 56 -13.68 1.26 1.74
N THR A 57 -12.85 1.82 2.62
CA THR A 57 -13.20 2.93 3.49
C THR A 57 -12.14 4.05 3.42
N PRO A 58 -12.51 5.29 3.81
CA PRO A 58 -11.54 6.38 3.98
C PRO A 58 -10.40 6.02 4.95
N ALA A 59 -10.72 5.33 6.04
CA ALA A 59 -9.72 4.89 7.01
C ALA A 59 -8.73 3.88 6.42
N ASP A 60 -9.18 2.96 5.53
CA ASP A 60 -8.28 2.06 4.83
C ASP A 60 -7.28 2.84 3.96
N ALA A 61 -7.77 3.84 3.22
CA ALA A 61 -6.93 4.69 2.37
C ALA A 61 -5.90 5.46 3.19
N ALA A 62 -6.33 6.15 4.24
CA ALA A 62 -5.43 6.87 5.15
C ALA A 62 -4.37 5.94 5.77
N MET A 63 -4.77 4.74 6.20
CA MET A 63 -3.83 3.74 6.73
C MET A 63 -2.78 3.33 5.70
N MET A 64 -3.13 3.16 4.41
CA MET A 64 -2.15 2.83 3.37
C MET A 64 -1.14 3.96 3.18
N MET A 65 -1.61 5.22 3.16
CA MET A 65 -0.74 6.39 3.08
C MET A 65 0.21 6.47 4.28
N GLN A 66 -0.30 6.27 5.51
CA GLN A 66 0.50 6.25 6.73
C GLN A 66 1.54 5.11 6.75
N LEU A 67 1.29 4.01 6.04
CA LEU A 67 2.24 2.91 5.88
C LEU A 67 3.31 3.17 4.82
N GLY A 68 3.30 4.35 4.18
CA GLY A 68 4.31 4.78 3.22
C GLY A 68 3.94 4.55 1.75
N ALA A 69 2.66 4.40 1.42
CA ALA A 69 2.22 4.48 0.04
C ALA A 69 2.18 5.94 -0.44
N ASP A 70 2.46 6.16 -1.71
CA ASP A 70 2.33 7.47 -2.38
C ASP A 70 0.91 7.69 -2.93
N GLY A 71 0.10 6.63 -2.98
CA GLY A 71 -1.28 6.68 -3.40
C GLY A 71 -2.00 5.35 -3.32
N VAL A 72 -3.30 5.37 -3.63
CA VAL A 72 -4.16 4.19 -3.59
C VAL A 72 -4.94 4.04 -4.90
N PHE A 73 -5.06 2.81 -5.38
CA PHE A 73 -6.02 2.44 -6.42
C PHE A 73 -7.21 1.74 -5.77
N VAL A 74 -8.41 2.24 -6.03
CA VAL A 74 -9.63 1.69 -5.44
C VAL A 74 -10.63 1.35 -6.55
N GLY A 75 -11.00 0.09 -6.62
CA GLY A 75 -11.98 -0.43 -7.57
C GLY A 75 -13.30 -0.79 -6.87
N SER A 76 -13.48 -2.08 -6.57
CA SER A 76 -14.72 -2.61 -6.01
C SER A 76 -15.15 -1.95 -4.69
N GLY A 77 -14.20 -1.49 -3.87
CA GLY A 77 -14.52 -0.76 -2.64
C GLY A 77 -15.33 0.52 -2.85
N ILE A 78 -15.19 1.15 -4.02
CA ILE A 78 -16.01 2.28 -4.46
C ILE A 78 -17.23 1.77 -5.25
N PHE A 79 -17.00 1.05 -6.36
CA PHE A 79 -18.05 0.75 -7.33
C PHE A 79 -19.12 -0.24 -6.84
N LYS A 80 -18.82 -1.05 -5.80
CA LYS A 80 -19.77 -1.95 -5.15
C LYS A 80 -20.32 -1.40 -3.82
N SER A 81 -20.07 -0.13 -3.50
CA SER A 81 -20.69 0.54 -2.36
C SER A 81 -22.10 1.01 -2.68
N GLY A 82 -22.88 1.32 -1.67
CA GLY A 82 -24.25 1.84 -1.83
C GLY A 82 -24.32 3.22 -2.49
N ASP A 83 -23.26 4.04 -2.37
CA ASP A 83 -23.10 5.35 -3.01
C ASP A 83 -21.65 5.51 -3.48
N PRO A 84 -21.34 5.09 -4.72
CA PRO A 84 -19.98 5.15 -5.25
C PRO A 84 -19.41 6.57 -5.34
N ALA A 85 -20.19 7.55 -5.71
CA ALA A 85 -19.72 8.93 -5.87
C ALA A 85 -19.30 9.53 -4.53
N ARG A 86 -20.14 9.38 -3.51
CA ARG A 86 -19.85 9.83 -2.16
C ARG A 86 -18.67 9.07 -1.54
N ARG A 87 -18.61 7.76 -1.76
CA ARG A 87 -17.50 6.91 -1.31
C ARG A 87 -16.17 7.33 -1.93
N ALA A 88 -16.16 7.59 -3.23
CA ALA A 88 -14.97 8.06 -3.95
C ALA A 88 -14.48 9.40 -3.39
N ALA A 89 -15.36 10.39 -3.26
CA ALA A 89 -15.01 11.70 -2.70
C ALA A 89 -14.44 11.60 -1.29
N ALA A 90 -15.01 10.74 -0.45
CA ALA A 90 -14.56 10.50 0.92
C ALA A 90 -13.17 9.84 0.96
N ILE A 91 -12.91 8.86 0.10
CA ILE A 91 -11.61 8.19 -0.02
C ILE A 91 -10.55 9.18 -0.52
N VAL A 92 -10.85 9.99 -1.54
CA VAL A 92 -9.94 11.03 -2.05
C VAL A 92 -9.57 12.01 -0.95
N ARG A 93 -10.57 12.49 -0.18
CA ARG A 93 -10.32 13.40 0.95
C ARG A 93 -9.41 12.77 2.00
N ALA A 94 -9.68 11.53 2.39
CA ALA A 94 -8.87 10.83 3.39
C ALA A 94 -7.46 10.49 2.88
N THR A 95 -7.27 10.30 1.58
CA THR A 95 -5.96 10.13 0.97
C THR A 95 -5.17 11.43 0.99
N ALA A 96 -5.82 12.56 0.70
CA ALA A 96 -5.18 13.88 0.71
C ALA A 96 -4.81 14.38 2.12
N TRP A 97 -5.60 14.01 3.12
CA TRP A 97 -5.46 14.44 4.51
C TRP A 97 -5.26 13.26 5.46
N TYR A 98 -4.47 12.28 5.04
CA TYR A 98 -4.29 11.01 5.74
C TYR A 98 -3.64 11.13 7.12
N ASP A 99 -2.91 12.20 7.37
CA ASP A 99 -2.22 12.55 8.61
C ASP A 99 -3.06 13.44 9.56
N ASP A 100 -4.26 13.87 9.11
CA ASP A 100 -5.22 14.57 9.94
C ASP A 100 -6.35 13.62 10.39
N PRO A 101 -6.34 13.14 11.65
CA PRO A 101 -7.38 12.24 12.16
C PRO A 101 -8.78 12.83 12.10
N SER A 102 -8.93 14.16 12.25
CA SER A 102 -10.22 14.84 12.20
C SER A 102 -10.78 14.84 10.78
N ALA A 103 -9.94 15.10 9.77
CA ALA A 103 -10.32 15.04 8.37
C ALA A 103 -10.72 13.62 7.95
N VAL A 104 -9.99 12.60 8.39
CA VAL A 104 -10.30 11.18 8.13
C VAL A 104 -11.61 10.77 8.80
N LEU A 105 -11.85 11.19 10.05
CA LEU A 105 -13.09 10.95 10.77
C LEU A 105 -14.29 11.57 10.06
N GLU A 106 -14.19 12.84 9.68
CA GLU A 106 -15.26 13.54 8.95
C GLU A 106 -15.54 12.91 7.58
N ALA A 107 -14.49 12.52 6.84
CA ALA A 107 -14.64 11.80 5.58
C ALA A 107 -15.34 10.45 5.74
N SER A 108 -15.22 9.82 6.91
CA SER A 108 -15.79 8.49 7.19
C SER A 108 -17.26 8.51 7.61
N ARG A 109 -17.82 9.70 7.93
CA ARG A 109 -19.19 9.82 8.46
C ARG A 109 -20.26 9.60 7.38
N GLY A 110 -21.30 8.85 7.75
CA GLY A 110 -22.53 8.73 6.98
C GLY A 110 -22.37 8.09 5.60
N LEU A 111 -21.36 7.26 5.38
CA LEU A 111 -21.11 6.60 4.09
C LEU A 111 -21.91 5.31 3.89
N GLY A 112 -22.68 4.87 4.89
CA GLY A 112 -23.35 3.58 4.85
C GLY A 112 -22.34 2.41 4.95
N GLU A 113 -22.80 1.21 4.66
CA GLU A 113 -21.98 0.02 4.72
C GLU A 113 -20.87 0.04 3.66
N ALA A 114 -19.68 -0.37 4.07
CA ALA A 114 -18.58 -0.59 3.16
C ALA A 114 -18.78 -1.93 2.42
N MET A 115 -18.17 -2.07 1.25
CA MET A 115 -18.08 -3.38 0.60
C MET A 115 -17.40 -4.37 1.56
N VAL A 116 -18.01 -5.54 1.74
CA VAL A 116 -17.44 -6.61 2.57
C VAL A 116 -16.14 -7.10 1.94
N GLY A 117 -15.07 -7.10 2.73
CA GLY A 117 -13.77 -7.61 2.31
C GLY A 117 -13.79 -9.11 2.08
N ILE A 118 -12.93 -9.59 1.19
CA ILE A 118 -12.69 -11.02 0.99
C ILE A 118 -11.48 -11.39 1.83
N ASN A 119 -11.64 -12.37 2.74
CA ASN A 119 -10.51 -12.89 3.50
C ASN A 119 -9.57 -13.66 2.55
N VAL A 120 -8.30 -13.30 2.53
CA VAL A 120 -7.30 -13.95 1.67
C VAL A 120 -7.18 -15.44 1.97
N ALA A 121 -7.40 -15.86 3.21
CA ALA A 121 -7.39 -17.27 3.60
C ALA A 121 -8.49 -18.09 2.92
N ASP A 122 -9.63 -17.47 2.57
CA ASP A 122 -10.78 -18.11 1.94
C ASP A 122 -10.65 -18.17 0.41
N LEU A 123 -9.63 -17.51 -0.16
CA LEU A 123 -9.35 -17.57 -1.59
C LEU A 123 -8.63 -18.87 -1.95
N PRO A 124 -9.00 -19.52 -3.08
CA PRO A 124 -8.19 -20.60 -3.66
C PRO A 124 -6.75 -20.14 -3.93
N ALA A 125 -5.77 -21.04 -3.74
CA ALA A 125 -4.36 -20.71 -3.90
C ALA A 125 -4.02 -19.98 -5.22
N PRO A 126 -4.58 -20.34 -6.40
CA PRO A 126 -4.31 -19.62 -7.65
C PRO A 126 -4.78 -18.15 -7.66
N HIS A 127 -5.67 -17.77 -6.75
CA HIS A 127 -6.22 -16.40 -6.65
C HIS A 127 -5.49 -15.55 -5.61
N ARG A 128 -4.57 -16.13 -4.84
CA ARG A 128 -3.76 -15.41 -3.85
C ARG A 128 -2.54 -14.81 -4.52
N LEU A 129 -2.61 -13.53 -4.87
CA LEU A 129 -1.51 -12.83 -5.57
C LEU A 129 -0.17 -12.92 -4.85
N ALA A 130 -0.19 -12.95 -3.52
CA ALA A 130 1.01 -13.03 -2.69
C ALA A 130 1.72 -14.40 -2.75
N GLU A 131 1.04 -15.44 -3.24
CA GLU A 131 1.56 -16.81 -3.34
C GLU A 131 1.85 -17.22 -4.78
N ARG A 132 1.58 -16.34 -5.74
CA ARG A 132 2.06 -16.51 -7.11
C ARG A 132 3.54 -16.22 -7.11
N GLY A 133 4.36 -17.28 -7.07
CA GLY A 133 5.82 -17.17 -7.15
C GLY A 133 6.24 -16.40 -8.40
N TRP A 134 7.34 -15.69 -8.25
CA TRP A 134 8.10 -15.07 -9.33
C TRP A 134 9.04 -16.12 -9.92
#